data_2efd90a648cd77139ca865f16566cf4a
#
_entry.id   2efd90a648cd77139ca865f16566cf4a
#
_cell.length_a   1.000
_cell.length_b   1.000
_cell.length_c   1.000
_cell.angle_alpha   90.00
_cell.angle_beta   90.00
_cell.angle_gamma   90.00
#
_symmetry.space_group_name_H-M   'P 1'
#
loop_
_entity.id
_entity.type
_entity.pdbx_description
1 polymer ?
#
loop_
_entity_poly.entity_id
_entity_poly.type
_entity_poly.pdbx_seq_one_letter_code
_entity_poly.pdbx_strand_id
1 'polypeptide(L)'
;SLEFIEQEYLKRSKTFCLLHSKEINHKIGSKLNERLIKSTNKADFIIANSNFTKALAIEVGINPLKIHVIFPGIPKPKVIEKPYKDEAHEIFKNSFPKIITVGRFDKRKGHDKVLMVVKNLKAIYPKIKYICIGFGDEENNIKKLCKTLSLEKEVFFLKKIEEKLKLSLVSESNLFIMPSRIEKKSVEGFGISFVEAASYGVGSIGGKDGGASDAISHNKTGLICDGNDLNSIYDSALKFFKNKNYIKYGEEARKFSENFYWPKIVKQYLKLINM
;
A
#
# COMPACT_ATOMS: atom_id res chain seq x y z
N SER A 1 -9.08 -8.02 23.52
CA SER A 1 -8.57 -6.77 24.11
C SER A 1 -7.87 -7.13 25.43
N LEU A 2 -6.72 -6.54 25.71
CA LEU A 2 -5.97 -6.74 26.98
C LEU A 2 -6.80 -6.39 28.23
N GLU A 3 -7.90 -5.66 28.05
CA GLU A 3 -8.83 -5.30 29.13
C GLU A 3 -9.49 -6.52 29.79
N PHE A 4 -9.65 -7.63 29.05
CA PHE A 4 -10.31 -8.85 29.50
C PHE A 4 -9.33 -9.98 29.87
N ILE A 5 -8.03 -9.70 29.85
CA ILE A 5 -7.02 -10.67 30.28
C ILE A 5 -6.73 -10.45 31.75
N GLU A 6 -6.74 -11.56 32.53
CA GLU A 6 -6.41 -11.54 33.94
C GLU A 6 -4.99 -10.99 34.19
N GLN A 7 -4.84 -10.18 35.23
CA GLN A 7 -3.56 -9.49 35.50
C GLN A 7 -2.41 -10.46 35.77
N GLU A 8 -2.69 -11.66 36.27
CA GLU A 8 -1.66 -12.67 36.53
C GLU A 8 -0.96 -13.12 35.25
N TYR A 9 -1.73 -13.36 34.15
CA TYR A 9 -1.14 -13.69 32.84
C TYR A 9 -0.35 -12.52 32.22
N LEU A 10 -0.83 -11.29 32.42
CA LEU A 10 -0.12 -10.09 31.94
C LEU A 10 1.24 -9.91 32.64
N LYS A 11 1.34 -10.26 33.93
CA LYS A 11 2.61 -10.16 34.69
C LYS A 11 3.65 -11.19 34.26
N ARG A 12 3.24 -12.32 33.70
CA ARG A 12 4.13 -13.44 33.29
C ARG A 12 4.54 -13.39 31.82
N SER A 13 3.99 -12.46 31.04
CA SER A 13 4.19 -12.39 29.60
C SER A 13 4.43 -10.98 29.13
N LYS A 14 5.33 -10.79 28.17
CA LYS A 14 5.46 -9.51 27.46
C LYS A 14 4.32 -9.36 26.45
N THR A 15 3.62 -8.24 26.51
CA THR A 15 2.44 -7.97 25.71
C THR A 15 2.71 -6.95 24.62
N PHE A 16 2.24 -7.24 23.39
CA PHE A 16 2.35 -6.37 22.23
C PHE A 16 0.96 -5.97 21.75
N CYS A 17 0.76 -4.67 21.53
CA CYS A 17 -0.42 -4.14 20.87
C CYS A 17 -0.04 -3.62 19.48
N LEU A 18 -0.61 -4.23 18.43
CA LEU A 18 -0.33 -3.84 17.03
C LEU A 18 -1.36 -2.81 16.56
N LEU A 19 -0.89 -1.70 16.00
CA LEU A 19 -1.72 -0.62 15.47
C LEU A 19 -1.56 -0.51 13.95
N HIS A 20 -2.72 -0.43 13.24
CA HIS A 20 -2.79 -0.36 11.78
C HIS A 20 -3.54 0.89 11.26
N SER A 21 -3.76 1.89 12.10
CA SER A 21 -4.40 3.19 11.87
C SER A 21 -5.93 3.22 11.94
N LYS A 22 -6.66 2.39 11.21
CA LYS A 22 -8.14 2.47 11.15
C LYS A 22 -8.81 2.29 12.51
N GLU A 23 -8.35 1.33 13.31
CA GLU A 23 -8.90 0.96 14.62
C GLU A 23 -8.62 1.99 15.71
N ILE A 24 -7.66 2.89 15.48
CA ILE A 24 -7.31 3.97 16.42
C ILE A 24 -7.86 5.34 16.01
N ASN A 25 -8.38 5.48 14.79
CA ASN A 25 -8.90 6.75 14.26
C ASN A 25 -10.32 7.04 14.78
N HIS A 26 -10.44 7.18 16.11
CA HIS A 26 -11.68 7.56 16.79
C HIS A 26 -11.69 9.03 17.16
N LYS A 27 -12.90 9.61 17.28
CA LYS A 27 -13.04 10.99 17.77
C LYS A 27 -12.43 11.08 19.17
N ILE A 28 -11.48 11.99 19.35
CA ILE A 28 -10.83 12.27 20.64
C ILE A 28 -11.89 12.60 21.70
N GLY A 29 -11.75 12.04 22.91
CA GLY A 29 -12.71 12.18 24.02
C GLY A 29 -13.99 11.36 23.86
N SER A 30 -14.13 10.53 22.82
CA SER A 30 -15.25 9.59 22.74
C SER A 30 -15.00 8.37 23.63
N LYS A 31 -16.09 7.70 24.08
CA LYS A 31 -15.99 6.45 24.85
C LYS A 31 -15.13 5.37 24.19
N LEU A 32 -15.13 5.32 22.85
CA LEU A 32 -14.28 4.38 22.10
C LEU A 32 -12.81 4.80 22.17
N ASN A 33 -12.50 6.08 22.08
CA ASN A 33 -11.14 6.60 22.23
C ASN A 33 -10.60 6.35 23.64
N GLU A 34 -11.36 6.66 24.68
CA GLU A 34 -10.96 6.40 26.07
C GLU A 34 -10.70 4.91 26.34
N ARG A 35 -11.59 4.04 25.85
CA ARG A 35 -11.41 2.59 25.93
C ARG A 35 -10.16 2.11 25.20
N LEU A 36 -9.92 2.65 24.02
CA LEU A 36 -8.73 2.36 23.23
C LEU A 36 -7.47 2.71 24.02
N ILE A 37 -7.37 3.95 24.52
CA ILE A 37 -6.22 4.43 25.28
C ILE A 37 -5.97 3.54 26.50
N LYS A 38 -7.03 3.30 27.29
CA LYS A 38 -6.95 2.45 28.48
C LYS A 38 -6.45 1.04 28.16
N SER A 39 -7.00 0.42 27.11
CA SER A 39 -6.64 -0.94 26.70
C SER A 39 -5.23 -1.01 26.11
N THR A 40 -4.87 -0.05 25.26
CA THR A 40 -3.58 -0.03 24.55
C THR A 40 -2.43 0.25 25.53
N ASN A 41 -2.61 1.18 26.48
CA ASN A 41 -1.58 1.53 27.45
C ASN A 41 -1.29 0.43 28.48
N LYS A 42 -2.12 -0.63 28.56
CA LYS A 42 -1.81 -1.85 29.34
C LYS A 42 -0.74 -2.72 28.71
N ALA A 43 -0.51 -2.60 27.38
CA ALA A 43 0.56 -3.33 26.72
C ALA A 43 1.93 -2.84 27.16
N ASP A 44 2.92 -3.74 27.19
CA ASP A 44 4.32 -3.38 27.43
C ASP A 44 4.88 -2.61 26.24
N PHE A 45 4.57 -3.09 25.03
CA PHE A 45 4.99 -2.49 23.77
C PHE A 45 3.81 -2.23 22.85
N ILE A 46 3.80 -1.07 22.23
CA ILE A 46 2.81 -0.67 21.23
C ILE A 46 3.53 -0.55 19.90
N ILE A 47 3.12 -1.35 18.92
CA ILE A 47 3.77 -1.39 17.62
C ILE A 47 2.88 -0.67 16.61
N ALA A 48 3.36 0.46 16.11
CA ALA A 48 2.75 1.15 14.98
C ALA A 48 3.35 0.63 13.66
N ASN A 49 2.50 0.31 12.69
CA ASN A 49 2.92 -0.24 11.39
C ASN A 49 3.52 0.80 10.44
N SER A 50 3.56 2.09 10.84
CA SER A 50 4.13 3.20 10.07
C SER A 50 4.38 4.40 10.98
N ASN A 51 5.20 5.35 10.51
CA ASN A 51 5.37 6.64 11.19
C ASN A 51 4.06 7.43 11.21
N PHE A 52 3.25 7.33 10.16
CA PHE A 52 1.91 7.91 10.13
C PHE A 52 1.02 7.33 11.25
N THR A 53 0.98 6.01 11.41
CA THR A 53 0.19 5.35 12.47
C THR A 53 0.72 5.71 13.86
N LYS A 54 2.05 5.87 14.04
CA LYS A 54 2.64 6.38 15.27
C LYS A 54 2.15 7.80 15.57
N ALA A 55 2.21 8.71 14.60
CA ALA A 55 1.73 10.08 14.78
C ALA A 55 0.24 10.13 15.17
N LEU A 56 -0.59 9.37 14.46
CA LEU A 56 -2.02 9.24 14.77
C LEU A 56 -2.25 8.66 16.18
N ALA A 57 -1.46 7.67 16.60
CA ALA A 57 -1.56 7.08 17.93
C ALA A 57 -1.25 8.11 19.04
N ILE A 58 -0.24 8.95 18.83
CA ILE A 58 0.11 10.04 19.76
C ILE A 58 -1.01 11.07 19.81
N GLU A 59 -1.54 11.48 18.64
CA GLU A 59 -2.63 12.45 18.52
C GLU A 59 -3.88 12.00 19.29
N VAL A 60 -4.24 10.72 19.21
CA VAL A 60 -5.41 10.20 19.94
C VAL A 60 -5.16 9.92 21.42
N GLY A 61 -3.95 10.22 21.96
CA GLY A 61 -3.63 10.16 23.39
C GLY A 61 -2.95 8.88 23.87
N ILE A 62 -2.39 8.05 22.99
CA ILE A 62 -1.62 6.86 23.37
C ILE A 62 -0.22 7.31 23.83
N ASN A 63 0.30 6.69 24.90
CA ASN A 63 1.60 7.03 25.48
C ASN A 63 2.76 6.87 24.48
N PRO A 64 3.42 7.95 24.05
CA PRO A 64 4.47 7.91 23.03
C PRO A 64 5.72 7.09 23.44
N LEU A 65 6.01 6.98 24.74
CA LEU A 65 7.17 6.22 25.25
C LEU A 65 7.05 4.71 25.01
N LYS A 66 5.82 4.20 24.83
CA LYS A 66 5.56 2.78 24.55
C LYS A 66 5.46 2.47 23.06
N ILE A 67 5.44 3.50 22.17
CA ILE A 67 5.19 3.31 20.75
C ILE A 67 6.49 3.10 20.00
N HIS A 68 6.63 1.92 19.41
CA HIS A 68 7.71 1.55 18.49
C HIS A 68 7.16 1.44 17.07
N VAL A 69 7.91 1.93 16.08
CA VAL A 69 7.56 1.73 14.67
C VAL A 69 8.26 0.46 14.19
N ILE A 70 7.46 -0.54 13.83
CA ILE A 70 7.94 -1.74 13.13
C ILE A 70 7.05 -1.93 11.90
N PHE A 71 7.64 -1.76 10.74
CA PHE A 71 6.95 -1.89 9.47
C PHE A 71 6.47 -3.33 9.22
N PRO A 72 5.39 -3.53 8.45
CA PRO A 72 4.96 -4.86 8.03
C PRO A 72 6.05 -5.58 7.26
N GLY A 73 6.24 -6.87 7.56
CA GLY A 73 7.15 -7.72 6.82
C GLY A 73 6.53 -8.26 5.54
N ILE A 74 7.38 -8.48 4.53
CA ILE A 74 7.03 -9.20 3.31
C ILE A 74 7.96 -10.42 3.12
N PRO A 75 7.52 -11.48 2.42
CA PRO A 75 8.42 -12.54 2.02
C PRO A 75 9.42 -12.04 0.99
N LYS A 76 10.57 -12.71 0.88
CA LYS A 76 11.47 -12.51 -0.26
C LYS A 76 10.73 -12.84 -1.57
N PRO A 77 11.03 -12.14 -2.67
CA PRO A 77 10.38 -12.43 -3.95
C PRO A 77 10.63 -13.87 -4.37
N LYS A 78 9.56 -14.54 -4.79
CA LYS A 78 9.63 -15.88 -5.33
C LYS A 78 10.04 -15.85 -6.80
N VAL A 79 10.74 -16.88 -7.25
CA VAL A 79 10.97 -17.10 -8.68
C VAL A 79 9.61 -17.38 -9.33
N ILE A 80 9.28 -16.62 -10.36
CA ILE A 80 8.02 -16.78 -11.08
C ILE A 80 8.21 -17.88 -12.13
N GLU A 81 7.33 -18.87 -12.11
CA GLU A 81 7.34 -20.01 -13.05
C GLU A 81 6.99 -19.53 -14.47
N LYS A 82 7.57 -20.19 -15.46
CA LYS A 82 7.45 -19.82 -16.87
C LYS A 82 5.98 -19.70 -17.36
N PRO A 83 5.05 -20.62 -17.06
CA PRO A 83 3.66 -20.51 -17.53
C PRO A 83 3.00 -19.19 -17.11
N TYR A 84 3.20 -18.75 -15.87
CA TYR A 84 2.64 -17.49 -15.35
C TYR A 84 3.32 -16.26 -15.94
N LYS A 85 4.63 -16.37 -16.29
CA LYS A 85 5.31 -15.29 -17.04
C LYS A 85 4.74 -15.14 -18.43
N ASP A 86 4.55 -16.27 -19.12
CA ASP A 86 4.02 -16.28 -20.48
C ASP A 86 2.59 -15.74 -20.50
N GLU A 87 1.75 -16.11 -19.53
CA GLU A 87 0.39 -15.58 -19.38
C GLU A 87 0.38 -14.08 -19.09
N ALA A 88 1.19 -13.61 -18.14
CA ALA A 88 1.30 -12.17 -17.84
C ALA A 88 1.82 -11.39 -19.04
N HIS A 89 2.80 -11.94 -19.76
CA HIS A 89 3.34 -11.34 -20.97
C HIS A 89 2.25 -11.22 -22.05
N GLU A 90 1.44 -12.26 -22.27
CA GLU A 90 0.33 -12.22 -23.24
C GLU A 90 -0.73 -11.19 -22.84
N ILE A 91 -1.09 -11.11 -21.54
CA ILE A 91 -2.02 -10.10 -21.04
C ILE A 91 -1.50 -8.68 -21.33
N PHE A 92 -0.20 -8.44 -21.17
CA PHE A 92 0.41 -7.12 -21.42
C PHE A 92 0.96 -6.94 -22.85
N LYS A 93 0.86 -7.93 -23.70
CA LYS A 93 1.48 -7.96 -25.03
C LYS A 93 1.38 -6.62 -25.77
N ASN A 94 2.54 -6.16 -26.26
CA ASN A 94 2.67 -4.90 -26.99
C ASN A 94 2.14 -3.64 -26.29
N SER A 95 1.98 -3.69 -24.96
CA SER A 95 1.50 -2.54 -24.16
C SER A 95 2.66 -1.76 -23.56
N PHE A 96 2.53 -0.45 -23.56
CA PHE A 96 3.38 0.48 -22.81
C PHE A 96 2.63 1.81 -22.60
N PRO A 97 2.66 2.38 -21.40
CA PRO A 97 3.11 1.79 -20.13
C PRO A 97 2.18 0.66 -19.65
N LYS A 98 2.76 -0.28 -18.88
CA LYS A 98 2.07 -1.33 -18.16
C LYS A 98 1.86 -0.88 -16.72
N ILE A 99 0.62 -0.60 -16.34
CA ILE A 99 0.25 -0.03 -15.04
C ILE A 99 -0.56 -1.06 -14.27
N ILE A 100 -0.33 -1.15 -12.96
CA ILE A 100 -1.06 -2.08 -12.09
C ILE A 100 -1.44 -1.45 -10.76
N THR A 101 -2.60 -1.85 -10.23
CA THR A 101 -3.01 -1.66 -8.84
C THR A 101 -3.47 -2.99 -8.26
N VAL A 102 -2.97 -3.36 -7.10
CA VAL A 102 -3.43 -4.52 -6.32
C VAL A 102 -4.01 -4.02 -5.01
N GLY A 103 -5.30 -4.22 -4.81
CA GLY A 103 -5.95 -3.76 -3.59
C GLY A 103 -7.47 -3.83 -3.66
N ARG A 104 -8.11 -3.59 -2.51
CA ARG A 104 -9.58 -3.54 -2.46
C ARG A 104 -10.11 -2.41 -3.32
N PHE A 105 -11.24 -2.65 -3.98
CA PHE A 105 -11.96 -1.61 -4.70
C PHE A 105 -12.78 -0.79 -3.72
N ASP A 106 -12.11 0.06 -2.98
CA ASP A 106 -12.70 1.09 -2.12
C ASP A 106 -12.25 2.48 -2.57
N LYS A 107 -13.05 3.49 -2.24
CA LYS A 107 -12.88 4.87 -2.71
C LYS A 107 -11.54 5.48 -2.30
N ARG A 108 -11.06 5.05 -1.12
CA ARG A 108 -9.78 5.49 -0.55
C ARG A 108 -8.59 5.12 -1.42
N LYS A 109 -8.65 4.01 -2.18
CA LYS A 109 -7.54 3.50 -2.99
C LYS A 109 -7.31 4.28 -4.29
N GLY A 110 -8.27 5.13 -4.70
CA GLY A 110 -8.11 6.08 -5.80
C GLY A 110 -8.20 5.48 -7.20
N HIS A 111 -8.81 4.29 -7.37
CA HIS A 111 -9.01 3.68 -8.71
C HIS A 111 -9.73 4.61 -9.68
N ASP A 112 -10.69 5.39 -9.19
CA ASP A 112 -11.42 6.42 -9.94
C ASP A 112 -10.46 7.47 -10.54
N LYS A 113 -9.52 7.96 -9.75
CA LYS A 113 -8.52 8.94 -10.19
C LYS A 113 -7.53 8.31 -11.19
N VAL A 114 -7.11 7.07 -10.94
CA VAL A 114 -6.21 6.36 -11.87
C VAL A 114 -6.85 6.17 -13.24
N LEU A 115 -8.14 5.83 -13.32
CA LEU A 115 -8.87 5.74 -14.60
C LEU A 115 -8.83 7.07 -15.38
N MET A 116 -9.04 8.20 -14.70
CA MET A 116 -8.95 9.52 -15.33
C MET A 116 -7.52 9.83 -15.82
N VAL A 117 -6.51 9.46 -15.03
CA VAL A 117 -5.10 9.60 -15.41
C VAL A 117 -4.77 8.71 -16.63
N VAL A 118 -5.23 7.46 -16.65
CA VAL A 118 -5.07 6.55 -17.80
C VAL A 118 -5.71 7.13 -19.06
N LYS A 119 -6.90 7.74 -18.94
CA LYS A 119 -7.56 8.43 -20.07
C LYS A 119 -6.68 9.53 -20.66
N ASN A 120 -6.08 10.36 -19.80
CA ASN A 120 -5.21 11.45 -20.25
C ASN A 120 -3.88 10.92 -20.82
N LEU A 121 -3.29 9.92 -20.17
CA LEU A 121 -2.04 9.30 -20.64
C LEU A 121 -2.21 8.57 -21.97
N LYS A 122 -3.41 8.05 -22.29
CA LYS A 122 -3.69 7.36 -23.56
C LYS A 122 -3.41 8.23 -24.78
N ALA A 123 -3.55 9.56 -24.67
CA ALA A 123 -3.20 10.50 -25.75
C ALA A 123 -1.71 10.49 -26.08
N ILE A 124 -0.85 10.27 -25.08
CA ILE A 124 0.62 10.22 -25.22
C ILE A 124 1.10 8.79 -25.45
N TYR A 125 0.44 7.82 -24.81
CA TYR A 125 0.78 6.41 -24.85
C TYR A 125 -0.41 5.58 -25.35
N PRO A 126 -0.63 5.50 -26.68
CA PRO A 126 -1.82 4.82 -27.24
C PRO A 126 -1.93 3.33 -26.90
N LYS A 127 -0.80 2.71 -26.52
CA LYS A 127 -0.73 1.29 -26.14
C LYS A 127 -0.71 1.08 -24.60
N ILE A 128 -1.14 2.08 -23.83
CA ILE A 128 -1.25 1.97 -22.36
C ILE A 128 -2.15 0.81 -21.97
N LYS A 129 -1.77 0.10 -20.89
CA LYS A 129 -2.63 -0.90 -20.26
C LYS A 129 -2.61 -0.74 -18.75
N TYR A 130 -3.78 -0.81 -18.14
CA TYR A 130 -3.96 -0.74 -16.70
C TYR A 130 -4.70 -1.96 -16.19
N ILE A 131 -4.09 -2.66 -15.23
CA ILE A 131 -4.67 -3.85 -14.59
C ILE A 131 -5.04 -3.50 -13.15
N CYS A 132 -6.29 -3.74 -12.81
CA CYS A 132 -6.84 -3.62 -11.47
C CYS A 132 -7.08 -5.02 -10.90
N ILE A 133 -6.34 -5.41 -9.85
CA ILE A 133 -6.52 -6.70 -9.18
C ILE A 133 -7.16 -6.48 -7.82
N GLY A 134 -8.34 -7.05 -7.62
CA GLY A 134 -9.05 -6.95 -6.35
C GLY A 134 -10.57 -7.06 -6.48
N PHE A 135 -11.23 -6.70 -5.40
CA PHE A 135 -12.69 -6.62 -5.29
C PHE A 135 -13.07 -5.62 -4.19
N GLY A 136 -14.32 -5.18 -4.16
CA GLY A 136 -14.82 -4.25 -3.11
C GLY A 136 -16.07 -3.51 -3.54
N ASP A 137 -16.55 -2.64 -2.66
CA ASP A 137 -17.86 -1.98 -2.80
C ASP A 137 -17.92 -1.01 -4.00
N GLU A 138 -16.77 -0.46 -4.40
CA GLU A 138 -16.67 0.47 -5.54
C GLU A 138 -16.58 -0.22 -6.90
N GLU A 139 -16.61 -1.54 -6.98
CA GLU A 139 -16.37 -2.26 -8.23
C GLU A 139 -17.31 -1.83 -9.37
N ASN A 140 -18.61 -1.74 -9.09
CA ASN A 140 -19.59 -1.34 -10.10
C ASN A 140 -19.37 0.11 -10.54
N ASN A 141 -19.01 1.00 -9.61
CA ASN A 141 -18.74 2.41 -9.89
C ASN A 141 -17.51 2.59 -10.78
N ILE A 142 -16.41 1.90 -10.47
CA ILE A 142 -15.17 2.00 -11.26
C ILE A 142 -15.32 1.37 -12.64
N LYS A 143 -16.06 0.25 -12.77
CA LYS A 143 -16.38 -0.35 -14.07
C LYS A 143 -17.27 0.56 -14.93
N LYS A 144 -18.29 1.18 -14.32
CA LYS A 144 -19.14 2.17 -15.00
C LYS A 144 -18.31 3.37 -15.46
N LEU A 145 -17.43 3.90 -14.60
CA LEU A 145 -16.52 4.98 -14.95
C LEU A 145 -15.57 4.60 -16.10
N CYS A 146 -14.99 3.40 -16.07
CA CYS A 146 -14.16 2.88 -17.14
C CYS A 146 -14.88 2.91 -18.49
N LYS A 147 -16.14 2.46 -18.53
CA LYS A 147 -16.99 2.49 -19.72
C LYS A 147 -17.30 3.93 -20.17
N THR A 148 -17.66 4.82 -19.23
CA THR A 148 -17.92 6.23 -19.53
C THR A 148 -16.71 6.91 -20.15
N LEU A 149 -15.49 6.52 -19.73
CA LEU A 149 -14.22 7.05 -20.27
C LEU A 149 -13.77 6.34 -21.56
N SER A 150 -14.49 5.35 -22.04
CA SER A 150 -14.15 4.52 -23.23
C SER A 150 -12.76 3.87 -23.09
N LEU A 151 -12.53 3.21 -21.95
CA LEU A 151 -11.24 2.58 -21.59
C LEU A 151 -11.32 1.05 -21.50
N GLU A 152 -12.39 0.42 -22.02
CA GLU A 152 -12.61 -1.03 -21.90
C GLU A 152 -11.52 -1.86 -22.58
N LYS A 153 -10.82 -1.30 -23.55
CA LYS A 153 -9.70 -1.95 -24.25
C LYS A 153 -8.37 -1.83 -23.49
N GLU A 154 -8.23 -0.78 -22.69
CA GLU A 154 -6.99 -0.44 -21.96
C GLU A 154 -6.99 -0.94 -20.52
N VAL A 155 -8.18 -1.14 -19.91
CA VAL A 155 -8.33 -1.43 -18.48
C VAL A 155 -8.93 -2.81 -18.25
N PHE A 156 -8.26 -3.60 -17.42
CA PHE A 156 -8.67 -4.96 -17.08
C PHE A 156 -8.90 -5.08 -15.57
N PHE A 157 -10.06 -5.62 -15.20
CA PHE A 157 -10.43 -5.90 -13.81
C PHE A 157 -10.32 -7.39 -13.54
N LEU A 158 -9.39 -7.79 -12.69
CA LEU A 158 -9.15 -9.19 -12.35
C LEU A 158 -9.55 -9.47 -10.90
N LYS A 159 -10.28 -10.56 -10.70
CA LYS A 159 -10.75 -11.03 -9.41
C LYS A 159 -10.27 -12.45 -9.14
N LYS A 160 -9.93 -12.76 -7.89
CA LYS A 160 -9.66 -14.13 -7.43
C LYS A 160 -8.70 -14.89 -8.36
N ILE A 161 -7.68 -14.21 -8.88
CA ILE A 161 -6.63 -14.84 -9.67
C ILE A 161 -5.63 -15.56 -8.75
N GLU A 162 -4.93 -16.53 -9.29
CA GLU A 162 -3.87 -17.21 -8.57
C GLU A 162 -2.76 -16.25 -8.12
N GLU A 163 -2.22 -16.49 -6.93
CA GLU A 163 -1.12 -15.68 -6.38
C GLU A 163 0.06 -15.59 -7.33
N LYS A 164 0.42 -16.71 -7.99
CA LYS A 164 1.54 -16.77 -8.93
C LYS A 164 1.31 -15.86 -10.15
N LEU A 165 0.09 -15.85 -10.70
CA LEU A 165 -0.27 -14.95 -11.80
C LEU A 165 -0.28 -13.49 -11.34
N LYS A 166 -0.82 -13.20 -10.14
CA LYS A 166 -0.77 -11.84 -9.57
C LYS A 166 0.67 -11.33 -9.47
N LEU A 167 1.58 -12.13 -8.93
CA LEU A 167 2.99 -11.76 -8.80
C LEU A 167 3.66 -11.57 -10.16
N SER A 168 3.30 -12.39 -11.14
CA SER A 168 3.80 -12.27 -12.51
C SER A 168 3.34 -10.96 -13.16
N LEU A 169 2.05 -10.63 -13.05
CA LEU A 169 1.51 -9.36 -13.56
C LEU A 169 2.17 -8.15 -12.88
N VAL A 170 2.41 -8.21 -11.57
CA VAL A 170 3.15 -7.17 -10.87
C VAL A 170 4.56 -7.05 -11.44
N SER A 171 5.31 -8.15 -11.56
CA SER A 171 6.71 -8.13 -12.03
C SER A 171 6.86 -7.65 -13.48
N GLU A 172 5.85 -7.84 -14.31
CA GLU A 172 5.83 -7.41 -15.72
C GLU A 172 5.42 -5.93 -15.86
N SER A 173 4.91 -5.32 -14.80
CA SER A 173 4.43 -3.93 -14.82
C SER A 173 5.57 -2.91 -14.77
N ASN A 174 5.36 -1.74 -15.37
CA ASN A 174 6.29 -0.62 -15.31
C ASN A 174 6.01 0.29 -14.10
N LEU A 175 4.76 0.33 -13.61
CA LEU A 175 4.31 1.21 -12.53
C LEU A 175 3.25 0.52 -11.69
N PHE A 176 3.47 0.49 -10.37
CA PHE A 176 2.42 0.25 -9.39
C PHE A 176 1.82 1.59 -8.94
N ILE A 177 0.52 1.79 -9.08
CA ILE A 177 -0.12 3.07 -8.75
C ILE A 177 -1.31 2.87 -7.81
N MET A 178 -1.29 3.56 -6.68
CA MET A 178 -2.39 3.59 -5.72
C MET A 178 -2.38 4.92 -4.98
N PRO A 179 -2.94 6.00 -5.59
CA PRO A 179 -2.96 7.34 -5.02
C PRO A 179 -4.00 7.41 -3.90
N SER A 180 -3.71 6.71 -2.81
CA SER A 180 -4.61 6.62 -1.67
C SER A 180 -4.84 7.99 -1.04
N ARG A 181 -6.07 8.19 -0.55
CA ARG A 181 -6.52 9.41 0.12
C ARG A 181 -7.28 9.07 1.38
N ILE A 182 -7.47 10.05 2.25
CA ILE A 182 -8.37 9.88 3.39
C ILE A 182 -9.81 9.89 2.88
N GLU A 183 -10.56 8.84 3.22
CA GLU A 183 -12.00 8.76 2.96
C GLU A 183 -12.72 8.57 4.28
N LYS A 184 -13.39 9.62 4.76
CA LYS A 184 -13.97 9.69 6.11
C LYS A 184 -12.91 9.42 7.18
N LYS A 185 -12.98 8.27 7.86
CA LYS A 185 -11.99 7.83 8.87
C LYS A 185 -11.04 6.74 8.34
N SER A 186 -11.19 6.36 7.09
CA SER A 186 -10.38 5.30 6.48
C SER A 186 -9.16 5.91 5.81
N VAL A 187 -7.98 5.43 6.18
CA VAL A 187 -6.69 5.87 5.68
C VAL A 187 -5.79 4.66 5.38
N GLU A 188 -4.81 4.82 4.51
CA GLU A 188 -3.79 3.80 4.27
C GLU A 188 -2.79 3.79 5.43
N GLY A 189 -2.74 2.68 6.19
CA GLY A 189 -1.86 2.60 7.36
C GLY A 189 -0.39 2.48 7.00
N PHE A 190 -0.05 1.76 5.92
CA PHE A 190 1.31 1.59 5.42
C PHE A 190 1.33 1.40 3.90
N GLY A 191 0.48 0.49 3.38
CA GLY A 191 0.45 0.13 1.97
C GLY A 191 1.44 -0.98 1.61
N ILE A 192 1.27 -2.16 2.23
CA ILE A 192 2.14 -3.32 2.03
C ILE A 192 2.32 -3.69 0.54
N SER A 193 1.30 -3.46 -0.30
CA SER A 193 1.35 -3.71 -1.73
C SER A 193 2.40 -2.87 -2.48
N PHE A 194 2.79 -1.71 -1.96
CA PHE A 194 3.90 -0.91 -2.52
C PHE A 194 5.24 -1.64 -2.35
N VAL A 195 5.51 -2.16 -1.15
CA VAL A 195 6.77 -2.88 -0.90
C VAL A 195 6.77 -4.27 -1.51
N GLU A 196 5.60 -4.90 -1.68
CA GLU A 196 5.45 -6.12 -2.48
C GLU A 196 5.83 -5.86 -3.95
N ALA A 197 5.28 -4.82 -4.57
CA ALA A 197 5.64 -4.42 -5.93
C ALA A 197 7.14 -4.06 -6.04
N ALA A 198 7.66 -3.31 -5.08
CA ALA A 198 9.06 -2.94 -4.97
C ALA A 198 9.98 -4.17 -4.97
N SER A 199 9.60 -5.27 -4.29
CA SER A 199 10.39 -6.50 -4.23
C SER A 199 10.56 -7.18 -5.59
N TYR A 200 9.65 -6.94 -6.51
CA TYR A 200 9.73 -7.37 -7.92
C TYR A 200 10.37 -6.33 -8.84
N GLY A 201 10.89 -5.23 -8.29
CA GLY A 201 11.57 -4.19 -9.06
C GLY A 201 10.61 -3.23 -9.76
N VAL A 202 9.43 -3.02 -9.19
CA VAL A 202 8.43 -2.10 -9.73
C VAL A 202 8.33 -0.87 -8.83
N GLY A 203 8.67 0.29 -9.36
CA GLY A 203 8.52 1.56 -8.67
C GLY A 203 7.04 1.96 -8.55
N SER A 204 6.73 2.84 -7.59
CA SER A 204 5.35 3.12 -7.24
C SER A 204 5.00 4.62 -7.25
N ILE A 205 3.70 4.91 -7.47
CA ILE A 205 3.10 6.21 -7.15
C ILE A 205 2.05 5.99 -6.06
N GLY A 206 2.24 6.64 -4.91
CA GLY A 206 1.34 6.58 -3.75
C GLY A 206 0.79 7.94 -3.36
N GLY A 207 -0.33 7.96 -2.62
CA GLY A 207 -0.89 9.19 -2.08
C GLY A 207 -0.15 9.67 -0.83
N LYS A 208 -0.11 10.98 -0.62
CA LYS A 208 0.55 11.61 0.55
C LYS A 208 -0.18 11.35 1.88
N ASP A 209 -1.45 11.03 1.81
CA ASP A 209 -2.29 10.83 3.00
C ASP A 209 -2.11 9.40 3.52
N GLY A 210 -1.53 9.27 4.70
CA GLY A 210 -1.29 7.97 5.35
C GLY A 210 0.16 7.48 5.27
N GLY A 211 0.34 6.17 5.41
CA GLY A 211 1.66 5.54 5.56
C GLY A 211 2.39 5.22 4.26
N ALA A 212 1.90 5.65 3.09
CA ALA A 212 2.56 5.36 1.81
C ALA A 212 3.99 5.94 1.72
N SER A 213 4.26 7.06 2.40
CA SER A 213 5.59 7.68 2.48
C SER A 213 6.63 6.84 3.22
N ASP A 214 6.20 5.88 4.02
CA ASP A 214 7.10 4.90 4.66
C ASP A 214 7.40 3.70 3.73
N ALA A 215 6.49 3.41 2.81
CA ALA A 215 6.61 2.33 1.82
C ALA A 215 7.27 2.76 0.50
N ILE A 216 7.32 4.08 0.24
CA ILE A 216 7.88 4.69 -0.98
C ILE A 216 8.86 5.79 -0.59
N SER A 217 10.12 5.65 -0.94
CA SER A 217 11.10 6.72 -0.83
C SER A 217 10.92 7.70 -2.00
N HIS A 218 10.30 8.85 -1.75
CA HIS A 218 9.97 9.85 -2.77
C HIS A 218 11.17 10.27 -3.61
N ASN A 219 11.01 10.34 -4.93
CA ASN A 219 12.05 10.60 -5.94
C ASN A 219 13.18 9.55 -6.00
N LYS A 220 13.14 8.48 -5.20
CA LYS A 220 14.14 7.41 -5.21
C LYS A 220 13.55 6.08 -5.64
N THR A 221 12.48 5.61 -5.00
CA THR A 221 11.81 4.35 -5.33
C THR A 221 10.47 4.55 -6.02
N GLY A 222 10.07 5.80 -6.19
CA GLY A 222 8.80 6.19 -6.75
C GLY A 222 8.45 7.63 -6.40
N LEU A 223 7.16 7.96 -6.49
CA LEU A 223 6.66 9.30 -6.24
C LEU A 223 5.49 9.28 -5.25
N ILE A 224 5.43 10.31 -4.41
CA ILE A 224 4.28 10.61 -3.56
C ILE A 224 3.54 11.80 -4.18
N CYS A 225 2.23 11.66 -4.34
CA CYS A 225 1.35 12.65 -4.93
C CYS A 225 0.18 13.01 -4.00
N ASP A 226 -0.55 14.07 -4.30
CA ASP A 226 -1.84 14.32 -3.67
C ASP A 226 -2.91 13.42 -4.30
N GLY A 227 -3.41 12.43 -3.56
CA GLY A 227 -4.42 11.48 -4.03
C GLY A 227 -5.80 12.12 -4.31
N ASN A 228 -6.05 13.34 -3.84
CA ASN A 228 -7.25 14.11 -4.10
C ASN A 228 -7.15 14.97 -5.38
N ASP A 229 -5.93 15.33 -5.78
CA ASP A 229 -5.68 16.19 -6.93
C ASP A 229 -5.30 15.37 -8.16
N LEU A 230 -6.16 15.42 -9.19
CA LEU A 230 -5.94 14.71 -10.45
C LEU A 230 -4.66 15.17 -11.18
N ASN A 231 -4.36 16.47 -11.14
CA ASN A 231 -3.17 17.02 -11.79
C ASN A 231 -1.91 16.52 -11.10
N SER A 232 -1.88 16.50 -9.76
CA SER A 232 -0.76 15.96 -8.98
C SER A 232 -0.46 14.49 -9.33
N ILE A 233 -1.51 13.67 -9.51
CA ILE A 233 -1.36 12.26 -9.89
C ILE A 233 -0.86 12.16 -11.34
N TYR A 234 -1.44 12.94 -12.25
CA TYR A 234 -1.08 12.95 -13.67
C TYR A 234 0.37 13.40 -13.90
N ASP A 235 0.77 14.50 -13.27
CA ASP A 235 2.15 15.03 -13.37
C ASP A 235 3.17 14.05 -12.79
N SER A 236 2.80 13.39 -11.68
CA SER A 236 3.62 12.31 -11.13
C SER A 236 3.77 11.15 -12.12
N ALA A 237 2.71 10.76 -12.81
CA ALA A 237 2.78 9.70 -13.82
C ALA A 237 3.63 10.12 -15.03
N LEU A 238 3.50 11.35 -15.52
CA LEU A 238 4.34 11.88 -16.58
C LEU A 238 5.82 11.90 -16.18
N LYS A 239 6.14 12.42 -14.98
CA LYS A 239 7.50 12.42 -14.45
C LYS A 239 8.07 11.02 -14.30
N PHE A 240 7.23 10.06 -13.90
CA PHE A 240 7.63 8.67 -13.69
C PHE A 240 8.07 7.99 -14.99
N PHE A 241 7.40 8.28 -16.12
CA PHE A 241 7.74 7.70 -17.42
C PHE A 241 8.76 8.54 -18.22
N LYS A 242 8.92 9.83 -17.89
CA LYS A 242 9.89 10.72 -18.56
C LYS A 242 11.30 10.12 -18.47
N ASN A 243 12.04 10.13 -19.57
CA ASN A 243 13.43 9.66 -19.66
C ASN A 243 13.62 8.23 -19.10
N LYS A 244 12.59 7.39 -19.19
CA LYS A 244 12.59 6.01 -18.65
C LYS A 244 12.89 5.92 -17.15
N ASN A 245 12.55 6.96 -16.37
CA ASN A 245 12.79 6.98 -14.92
C ASN A 245 12.20 5.77 -14.19
N TYR A 246 11.14 5.15 -14.73
CA TYR A 246 10.53 3.95 -14.16
C TYR A 246 11.53 2.80 -13.97
N ILE A 247 12.57 2.69 -14.83
CA ILE A 247 13.63 1.68 -14.69
C ILE A 247 14.43 1.95 -13.42
N LYS A 248 14.94 3.17 -13.25
CA LYS A 248 15.70 3.59 -12.06
C LYS A 248 14.89 3.45 -10.79
N TYR A 249 13.63 3.90 -10.82
CA TYR A 249 12.73 3.74 -9.67
C TYR A 249 12.53 2.27 -9.31
N GLY A 250 12.38 1.39 -10.28
CA GLY A 250 12.23 -0.05 -10.07
C GLY A 250 13.48 -0.69 -9.45
N GLU A 251 14.67 -0.37 -9.94
CA GLU A 251 15.94 -0.86 -9.39
C GLU A 251 16.15 -0.43 -7.94
N GLU A 252 15.91 0.84 -7.64
CA GLU A 252 16.03 1.37 -6.29
C GLU A 252 14.92 0.84 -5.35
N ALA A 253 13.70 0.62 -5.87
CA ALA A 253 12.61 0.02 -5.14
C ALA A 253 12.96 -1.41 -4.70
N ARG A 254 13.55 -2.22 -5.59
CA ARG A 254 13.98 -3.57 -5.27
C ARG A 254 14.98 -3.59 -4.10
N LYS A 255 16.00 -2.75 -4.14
CA LYS A 255 16.99 -2.61 -3.05
C LYS A 255 16.32 -2.17 -1.74
N PHE A 256 15.42 -1.18 -1.84
CA PHE A 256 14.70 -0.64 -0.68
C PHE A 256 13.80 -1.67 -0.01
N SER A 257 13.14 -2.53 -0.81
CA SER A 257 12.24 -3.58 -0.32
C SER A 257 12.89 -4.59 0.61
N GLU A 258 14.22 -4.78 0.50
CA GLU A 258 14.98 -5.69 1.37
C GLU A 258 14.92 -5.30 2.85
N ASN A 259 14.62 -4.05 3.17
CA ASN A 259 14.45 -3.58 4.55
C ASN A 259 13.17 -4.13 5.20
N PHE A 260 12.23 -4.61 4.39
CA PHE A 260 10.93 -5.12 4.82
C PHE A 260 10.84 -6.65 4.81
N TYR A 261 11.90 -7.38 4.46
CA TYR A 261 11.87 -8.85 4.50
C TYR A 261 11.72 -9.36 5.93
N TRP A 262 10.87 -10.36 6.12
CA TRP A 262 10.56 -10.95 7.42
C TRP A 262 11.77 -11.17 8.33
N PRO A 263 12.93 -11.69 7.88
CA PRO A 263 14.08 -11.87 8.76
C PRO A 263 14.59 -10.57 9.39
N LYS A 264 14.50 -9.43 8.69
CA LYS A 264 14.88 -8.12 9.24
C LYS A 264 13.81 -7.59 10.21
N ILE A 265 12.54 -7.78 9.88
CA ILE A 265 11.42 -7.33 10.70
C ILE A 265 11.36 -8.12 12.01
N VAL A 266 11.49 -9.45 11.96
CA VAL A 266 11.52 -10.31 13.16
C VAL A 266 12.64 -9.90 14.12
N LYS A 267 13.82 -9.54 13.63
CA LYS A 267 14.92 -9.05 14.48
C LYS A 267 14.55 -7.79 15.28
N GLN A 268 13.66 -6.93 14.76
CA GLN A 268 13.20 -5.75 15.49
C GLN A 268 12.28 -6.14 16.66
N TYR A 269 11.37 -7.11 16.44
CA TYR A 269 10.55 -7.65 17.52
C TYR A 269 11.39 -8.35 18.59
N LEU A 270 12.38 -9.17 18.18
CA LEU A 270 13.27 -9.86 19.13
C LEU A 270 14.08 -8.87 20.01
N LYS A 271 14.48 -7.72 19.47
CA LYS A 271 15.12 -6.68 20.30
C LYS A 271 14.20 -6.19 21.41
N LEU A 272 12.93 -5.97 21.14
CA LEU A 272 11.96 -5.55 22.16
C LEU A 272 11.67 -6.65 23.20
N ILE A 273 11.64 -7.93 22.75
CA ILE A 273 11.44 -9.05 23.67
C ILE A 273 12.61 -9.18 24.64
N ASN A 274 13.82 -8.85 24.24
CA ASN A 274 15.05 -8.96 25.04
C ASN A 274 15.34 -7.70 25.88
N MET A 275 14.52 -6.64 25.77
CA MET A 275 14.53 -5.48 26.67
C MET A 275 13.77 -5.76 27.97
#